data_d26847d9a8dbf6cd116730dca6a6b6c3
#
_entry.id   d26847d9a8dbf6cd116730dca6a6b6c3
#
_cell.length_a   1.000
_cell.length_b   1.000
_cell.length_c   1.000
_cell.angle_alpha   90.00
_cell.angle_beta   90.00
_cell.angle_gamma   90.00
#
_symmetry.space_group_name_H-M   'P 1'
#
loop_
_entity.id
_entity.type
_entity.pdbx_description
1 polymer ?
#
loop_
_entity_poly.entity_id
_entity_poly.type
_entity_poly.pdbx_seq_one_letter_code
_entity_poly.pdbx_strand_id
1 'polypeptide(L)'
;MVDKLRLYISAALDLRFERDVLARAITEIPTSLGWAITQTPGPDQEADLDAVVQADVHLLVLGSDIQAPVGLEWSTARRAGKRVNLLYKSSARQTQAAQAFVREAARFARWQAFADAYDLRRLTLGLLVDHLLAHPERYQISAAEADALRQWRKAMEATARNKSTISDLRGGAEQSAVILTTERFVPSQGRLLGDAA
;
A
#
# COMPACT_ATOMS: atom_id res chain seq x y z
N MET A 1 -18.92 23.69 -10.15
CA MET A 1 -17.68 23.49 -9.34
C MET A 1 -17.40 22.00 -9.44
N VAL A 2 -16.31 21.59 -10.07
CA VAL A 2 -15.95 20.17 -10.21
C VAL A 2 -15.68 19.65 -8.79
N ASP A 3 -16.47 18.67 -8.35
CA ASP A 3 -16.27 18.06 -7.04
C ASP A 3 -14.91 17.34 -7.01
N LYS A 4 -14.14 17.66 -5.99
CA LYS A 4 -12.86 16.97 -5.73
C LYS A 4 -13.18 15.67 -5.00
N LEU A 5 -12.50 14.58 -5.33
CA LEU A 5 -12.54 13.39 -4.49
C LEU A 5 -11.70 13.64 -3.22
N ARG A 6 -12.34 13.46 -2.07
CA ARG A 6 -11.72 13.60 -0.75
C ARG A 6 -11.28 12.24 -0.26
N LEU A 7 -9.97 12.05 -0.22
CA LEU A 7 -9.35 10.82 0.25
C LEU A 7 -8.72 11.06 1.62
N TYR A 8 -9.08 10.24 2.60
CA TYR A 8 -8.41 10.20 3.89
C TYR A 8 -7.58 8.92 4.02
N ILE A 9 -6.31 9.06 4.44
CA ILE A 9 -5.39 7.93 4.62
C ILE A 9 -4.97 7.88 6.10
N SER A 10 -5.54 6.93 6.83
CA SER A 10 -5.12 6.61 8.20
C SER A 10 -3.96 5.63 8.15
N ALA A 11 -2.78 6.06 8.56
CA ALA A 11 -1.60 5.21 8.61
C ALA A 11 -0.65 5.67 9.71
N ALA A 12 -0.07 4.73 10.44
CA ALA A 12 0.93 4.98 11.47
C ALA A 12 2.28 5.46 10.87
N LEU A 13 3.15 6.01 11.73
CA LEU A 13 4.42 6.59 11.30
C LEU A 13 5.43 5.58 10.75
N ASP A 14 5.29 4.30 11.10
CA ASP A 14 6.11 3.21 10.58
C ASP A 14 5.86 2.94 9.08
N LEU A 15 4.80 3.53 8.52
CA LEU A 15 4.39 3.42 7.13
C LEU A 15 4.67 4.71 6.31
N ARG A 16 5.67 5.51 6.67
CA ARG A 16 6.00 6.76 5.95
C ARG A 16 6.24 6.53 4.47
N PHE A 17 7.02 5.49 4.16
CA PHE A 17 7.32 5.15 2.77
C PHE A 17 6.06 4.77 1.98
N GLU A 18 5.19 3.96 2.56
CA GLU A 18 3.91 3.57 1.97
C GLU A 18 2.99 4.77 1.75
N ARG A 19 2.95 5.71 2.70
CA ARG A 19 2.19 6.96 2.57
C ARG A 19 2.67 7.80 1.39
N ASP A 20 3.97 7.95 1.22
CA ASP A 20 4.57 8.69 0.11
C ASP A 20 4.29 8.02 -1.24
N VAL A 21 4.35 6.68 -1.29
CA VAL A 21 3.99 5.91 -2.49
C VAL A 21 2.53 6.14 -2.86
N LEU A 22 1.62 6.10 -1.89
CA LEU A 22 0.20 6.35 -2.13
C LEU A 22 -0.07 7.76 -2.65
N ALA A 23 0.52 8.78 -2.03
CA ALA A 23 0.33 10.17 -2.44
C ALA A 23 0.75 10.42 -3.89
N ARG A 24 1.84 9.78 -4.34
CA ARG A 24 2.31 9.86 -5.74
C ARG A 24 1.44 9.04 -6.68
N ALA A 25 1.09 7.83 -6.28
CA ALA A 25 0.35 6.91 -7.14
C ALA A 25 -1.03 7.45 -7.56
N ILE A 26 -1.71 8.17 -6.67
CA ILE A 26 -3.04 8.73 -6.94
C ILE A 26 -3.04 9.67 -8.15
N THR A 27 -1.94 10.39 -8.39
CA THR A 27 -1.82 11.30 -9.54
C THR A 27 -1.68 10.57 -10.89
N GLU A 28 -1.49 9.26 -10.88
CA GLU A 28 -1.39 8.45 -12.11
C GLU A 28 -2.76 8.03 -12.65
N ILE A 29 -3.83 8.19 -11.87
CA ILE A 29 -5.19 7.85 -12.32
C ILE A 29 -5.58 8.80 -13.46
N PRO A 30 -5.90 8.28 -14.66
CA PRO A 30 -6.19 9.10 -15.83
C PRO A 30 -7.58 9.74 -15.74
N THR A 31 -7.68 10.80 -14.96
CA THR A 31 -8.91 11.58 -14.76
C THR A 31 -8.59 13.06 -14.67
N SER A 32 -9.52 13.90 -15.11
CA SER A 32 -9.47 15.35 -14.94
C SER A 32 -9.88 15.80 -13.53
N LEU A 33 -10.33 14.86 -12.68
CA LEU A 33 -10.81 15.13 -11.34
C LEU A 33 -9.72 15.68 -10.41
N GLY A 34 -10.08 16.70 -9.61
CA GLY A 34 -9.23 17.16 -8.53
C GLY A 34 -9.20 16.18 -7.35
N TRP A 35 -8.08 16.14 -6.64
CA TRP A 35 -7.90 15.32 -5.43
C TRP A 35 -7.67 16.20 -4.21
N ALA A 36 -8.34 15.87 -3.10
CA ALA A 36 -8.06 16.42 -1.79
C ALA A 36 -7.62 15.25 -0.88
N ILE A 37 -6.32 15.18 -0.60
CA ILE A 37 -5.73 14.06 0.15
C ILE A 37 -5.37 14.56 1.55
N THR A 38 -5.98 13.96 2.57
CA THR A 38 -5.64 14.18 3.97
C THR A 38 -5.06 12.89 4.54
N GLN A 39 -4.08 13.01 5.43
CA GLN A 39 -3.41 11.87 6.05
C GLN A 39 -3.36 12.06 7.56
N THR A 40 -3.23 10.94 8.30
CA THR A 40 -2.90 10.98 9.73
C THR A 40 -1.77 11.97 9.97
N PRO A 41 -1.93 12.93 10.88
CA PRO A 41 -0.92 13.94 11.15
C PRO A 41 0.33 13.37 11.82
N GLY A 42 1.37 14.18 11.87
CA GLY A 42 2.55 13.90 12.69
C GLY A 42 2.25 13.93 14.19
N PRO A 43 3.22 13.54 15.04
CA PRO A 43 3.01 13.39 16.48
C PRO A 43 2.63 14.68 17.20
N ASP A 44 2.99 15.84 16.64
CA ASP A 44 2.75 17.16 17.25
C ASP A 44 1.53 17.89 16.66
N GLN A 45 0.71 17.19 15.90
CA GLN A 45 -0.45 17.77 15.23
C GLN A 45 -1.72 16.99 15.61
N GLU A 46 -2.83 17.68 15.73
CA GLU A 46 -4.13 17.07 15.96
C GLU A 46 -4.70 16.43 14.69
N ALA A 47 -5.42 15.32 14.86
CA ALA A 47 -6.09 14.65 13.76
C ALA A 47 -7.27 15.50 13.24
N ASP A 48 -7.34 15.70 11.94
CA ASP A 48 -8.47 16.38 11.29
C ASP A 48 -9.66 15.41 11.18
N LEU A 49 -10.45 15.36 12.25
CA LEU A 49 -11.62 14.48 12.33
C LEU A 49 -12.77 14.93 11.40
N ASP A 50 -12.82 16.21 11.07
CA ASP A 50 -13.79 16.71 10.10
C ASP A 50 -13.47 16.19 8.70
N ALA A 51 -12.19 16.16 8.32
CA ALA A 51 -11.75 15.55 7.07
C ALA A 51 -12.05 14.04 7.02
N VAL A 52 -11.95 13.32 8.15
CA VAL A 52 -12.37 11.90 8.24
C VAL A 52 -13.85 11.76 7.92
N VAL A 53 -14.70 12.59 8.52
CA VAL A 53 -16.17 12.55 8.31
C VAL A 53 -16.54 12.98 6.90
N GLN A 54 -15.82 13.91 6.30
CA GLN A 54 -16.07 14.42 4.95
C GLN A 54 -15.47 13.55 3.85
N ALA A 55 -14.61 12.60 4.17
CA ALA A 55 -13.96 11.76 3.19
C ALA A 55 -14.96 10.98 2.33
N ASP A 56 -14.70 10.93 1.03
CA ASP A 56 -15.43 10.10 0.07
C ASP A 56 -14.89 8.67 0.11
N VAL A 57 -13.58 8.54 0.23
CA VAL A 57 -12.87 7.28 0.41
C VAL A 57 -11.97 7.39 1.63
N HIS A 58 -12.06 6.42 2.53
CA HIS A 58 -11.18 6.30 3.69
C HIS A 58 -10.38 5.00 3.56
N LEU A 59 -9.05 5.12 3.57
CA LEU A 59 -8.11 4.01 3.62
C LEU A 59 -7.48 3.96 5.01
N LEU A 60 -7.50 2.79 5.65
CA LEU A 60 -6.74 2.54 6.85
C LEU A 60 -5.65 1.52 6.52
N VAL A 61 -4.40 1.94 6.69
CA VAL A 61 -3.23 1.12 6.37
C VAL A 61 -2.51 0.79 7.67
N LEU A 62 -2.45 -0.49 8.01
CA LEU A 62 -1.84 -1.00 9.23
C LEU A 62 -0.49 -1.65 8.94
N GLY A 63 0.55 -1.21 9.64
CA GLY A 63 1.87 -1.82 9.67
C GLY A 63 2.06 -2.73 10.87
N SER A 64 3.11 -2.44 11.64
CA SER A 64 3.47 -3.20 12.84
C SER A 64 2.62 -2.86 14.06
N ASP A 65 2.16 -1.62 14.17
CA ASP A 65 1.42 -1.16 15.36
C ASP A 65 0.25 -0.26 15.02
N ILE A 66 -0.69 -0.13 15.98
CA ILE A 66 -1.79 0.82 15.95
C ILE A 66 -1.47 2.00 16.86
N GLN A 67 -1.42 3.20 16.30
CA GLN A 67 -1.19 4.42 17.06
C GLN A 67 -2.51 5.13 17.39
N ALA A 68 -2.51 5.91 18.46
CA ALA A 68 -3.70 6.60 18.96
C ALA A 68 -4.43 7.45 17.89
N PRO A 69 -3.76 8.26 17.05
CA PRO A 69 -4.44 9.01 15.99
C PRO A 69 -5.22 8.08 15.04
N VAL A 70 -4.61 6.99 14.59
CA VAL A 70 -5.26 6.03 13.66
C VAL A 70 -6.49 5.37 14.30
N GLY A 71 -6.39 5.00 15.57
CA GLY A 71 -7.51 4.44 16.33
C GLY A 71 -8.67 5.42 16.51
N LEU A 72 -8.36 6.71 16.73
CA LEU A 72 -9.35 7.77 16.84
C LEU A 72 -10.04 8.03 15.49
N GLU A 73 -9.26 8.15 14.41
CA GLU A 73 -9.76 8.31 13.05
C GLU A 73 -10.70 7.16 12.65
N TRP A 74 -10.31 5.92 12.94
CA TRP A 74 -11.16 4.75 12.74
C TRP A 74 -12.48 4.84 13.49
N SER A 75 -12.42 5.16 14.80
CA SER A 75 -13.63 5.24 15.62
C SER A 75 -14.57 6.38 15.17
N THR A 76 -14.01 7.50 14.71
CA THR A 76 -14.75 8.63 14.16
C THR A 76 -15.43 8.25 12.85
N ALA A 77 -14.71 7.65 11.92
CA ALA A 77 -15.28 7.17 10.65
C ALA A 77 -16.45 6.20 10.88
N ARG A 78 -16.28 5.27 11.80
CA ARG A 78 -17.35 4.31 12.16
C ARG A 78 -18.59 4.99 12.73
N ARG A 79 -18.42 5.92 13.68
CA ARG A 79 -19.54 6.67 14.27
C ARG A 79 -20.29 7.48 13.22
N ALA A 80 -19.57 8.01 12.22
CA ALA A 80 -20.13 8.73 11.09
C ALA A 80 -20.73 7.82 10.00
N GLY A 81 -20.76 6.49 10.20
CA GLY A 81 -21.28 5.54 9.22
C GLY A 81 -20.44 5.42 7.93
N LYS A 82 -19.19 5.85 7.97
CA LYS A 82 -18.29 5.80 6.81
C LYS A 82 -17.75 4.40 6.58
N ARG A 83 -17.69 4.01 5.32
CA ARG A 83 -17.00 2.78 4.91
C ARG A 83 -15.49 3.02 4.90
N VAL A 84 -14.75 2.22 5.64
CA VAL A 84 -13.29 2.25 5.67
C VAL A 84 -12.74 1.03 4.95
N ASN A 85 -11.80 1.25 4.05
CA ASN A 85 -11.07 0.19 3.36
C ASN A 85 -9.85 -0.17 4.18
N LEU A 86 -9.79 -1.42 4.65
CA LEU A 86 -8.77 -1.90 5.59
C LEU A 86 -7.66 -2.63 4.84
N LEU A 87 -6.44 -2.14 4.96
CA LEU A 87 -5.24 -2.71 4.35
C LEU A 87 -4.20 -3.00 5.44
N TYR A 88 -3.54 -4.15 5.40
CA TYR A 88 -2.46 -4.45 6.33
C TYR A 88 -1.23 -5.01 5.63
N LYS A 89 -0.05 -4.66 6.13
CA LYS A 89 1.23 -5.13 5.63
C LYS A 89 1.51 -6.54 6.13
N SER A 90 1.43 -7.54 5.25
CA SER A 90 1.59 -8.95 5.61
C SER A 90 2.99 -9.31 6.10
N SER A 91 4.02 -8.57 5.65
CA SER A 91 5.42 -8.74 6.07
C SER A 91 5.73 -8.08 7.41
N ALA A 92 4.83 -7.25 7.99
CA ALA A 92 5.06 -6.57 9.25
C ALA A 92 4.76 -7.50 10.44
N ARG A 93 5.68 -7.55 11.42
CA ARG A 93 5.43 -8.22 12.69
C ARG A 93 4.54 -7.35 13.56
N GLN A 94 3.27 -7.72 13.66
CA GLN A 94 2.28 -6.96 14.41
C GLN A 94 2.44 -7.11 15.92
N THR A 95 2.26 -6.00 16.64
CA THR A 95 2.12 -5.99 18.11
C THR A 95 0.82 -6.64 18.53
N GLN A 96 0.69 -6.96 19.84
CA GLN A 96 -0.57 -7.48 20.38
C GLN A 96 -1.73 -6.49 20.23
N ALA A 97 -1.45 -5.19 20.36
CA ALA A 97 -2.43 -4.13 20.16
C ALA A 97 -2.93 -4.09 18.71
N ALA A 98 -2.02 -4.14 17.73
CA ALA A 98 -2.38 -4.21 16.32
C ALA A 98 -3.21 -5.46 16.00
N GLN A 99 -2.83 -6.63 16.51
CA GLN A 99 -3.59 -7.88 16.34
C GLN A 99 -4.99 -7.81 16.95
N ALA A 100 -5.13 -7.19 18.13
CA ALA A 100 -6.43 -7.00 18.76
C ALA A 100 -7.30 -6.05 17.92
N PHE A 101 -6.72 -4.97 17.39
CA PHE A 101 -7.39 -4.05 16.51
C PHE A 101 -7.82 -4.72 15.19
N VAL A 102 -6.97 -5.54 14.58
CA VAL A 102 -7.31 -6.31 13.36
C VAL A 102 -8.55 -7.17 13.59
N ARG A 103 -8.59 -7.89 14.71
CA ARG A 103 -9.76 -8.74 15.08
C ARG A 103 -11.03 -7.92 15.29
N GLU A 104 -10.91 -6.78 15.96
CA GLU A 104 -12.07 -5.89 16.18
C GLU A 104 -12.57 -5.28 14.89
N ALA A 105 -11.69 -4.72 14.08
CA ALA A 105 -12.04 -4.08 12.82
C ALA A 105 -12.60 -5.07 11.78
N ALA A 106 -12.18 -6.33 11.82
CA ALA A 106 -12.68 -7.40 10.95
C ALA A 106 -14.20 -7.68 11.12
N ARG A 107 -14.81 -7.25 12.23
CA ARG A 107 -16.26 -7.33 12.43
C ARG A 107 -17.06 -6.38 11.56
N PHE A 108 -16.41 -5.34 11.02
CA PHE A 108 -17.06 -4.24 10.30
C PHE A 108 -16.66 -4.17 8.83
N ALA A 109 -15.45 -4.58 8.50
CA ALA A 109 -14.94 -4.56 7.13
C ALA A 109 -13.89 -5.66 6.92
N ARG A 110 -13.72 -6.06 5.67
CA ARG A 110 -12.72 -7.08 5.30
C ARG A 110 -11.34 -6.44 5.14
N TRP A 111 -10.34 -7.04 5.77
CA TRP A 111 -8.95 -6.70 5.57
C TRP A 111 -8.42 -7.23 4.23
N GLN A 112 -7.61 -6.43 3.57
CA GLN A 112 -6.83 -6.84 2.41
C GLN A 112 -5.34 -6.79 2.76
N ALA A 113 -4.63 -7.88 2.50
CA ALA A 113 -3.20 -7.95 2.74
C ALA A 113 -2.43 -7.33 1.57
N PHE A 114 -1.33 -6.64 1.87
CA PHE A 114 -0.33 -6.25 0.89
C PHE A 114 1.06 -6.67 1.37
N ALA A 115 1.91 -7.10 0.46
CA ALA A 115 3.27 -7.55 0.79
C ALA A 115 4.26 -6.39 0.76
N ASP A 116 4.17 -5.53 -0.22
CA ASP A 116 5.08 -4.42 -0.49
C ASP A 116 4.35 -3.16 -0.99
N ALA A 117 5.10 -2.11 -1.22
CA ALA A 117 4.55 -0.83 -1.70
C ALA A 117 3.92 -0.92 -3.09
N TYR A 118 4.36 -1.84 -3.95
CA TYR A 118 3.75 -2.07 -5.26
C TYR A 118 2.36 -2.67 -5.13
N ASP A 119 2.22 -3.67 -4.26
CA ASP A 119 0.94 -4.28 -3.94
C ASP A 119 -0.02 -3.27 -3.33
N LEU A 120 0.45 -2.47 -2.35
CA LEU A 120 -0.34 -1.41 -1.72
C LEU A 120 -0.82 -0.40 -2.77
N ARG A 121 0.08 0.06 -3.66
CA ARG A 121 -0.26 0.95 -4.76
C ARG A 121 -1.36 0.35 -5.64
N ARG A 122 -1.20 -0.89 -6.09
CA ARG A 122 -2.15 -1.60 -6.94
C ARG A 122 -3.54 -1.72 -6.30
N LEU A 123 -3.58 -2.14 -5.04
CA LEU A 123 -4.83 -2.29 -4.28
C LEU A 123 -5.54 -0.94 -4.13
N THR A 124 -4.80 0.10 -3.74
CA THR A 124 -5.36 1.44 -3.53
C THR A 124 -5.88 2.04 -4.84
N LEU A 125 -5.11 1.98 -5.90
CA LEU A 125 -5.53 2.49 -7.21
C LEU A 125 -6.76 1.74 -7.72
N GLY A 126 -6.81 0.43 -7.53
CA GLY A 126 -7.99 -0.37 -7.84
C GLY A 126 -9.23 0.09 -7.08
N LEU A 127 -9.13 0.28 -5.77
CA LEU A 127 -10.22 0.77 -4.92
C LEU A 127 -10.72 2.16 -5.36
N LEU A 128 -9.80 3.07 -5.69
CA LEU A 128 -10.15 4.43 -6.12
C LEU A 128 -10.84 4.43 -7.48
N VAL A 129 -10.34 3.66 -8.45
CA VAL A 129 -10.98 3.53 -9.76
C VAL A 129 -12.36 2.90 -9.64
N ASP A 130 -12.53 1.86 -8.80
CA ASP A 130 -13.85 1.26 -8.55
C ASP A 130 -14.82 2.25 -7.94
N HIS A 131 -14.34 3.08 -7.02
CA HIS A 131 -15.17 4.13 -6.41
C HIS A 131 -15.61 5.17 -7.45
N LEU A 132 -14.71 5.63 -8.33
CA LEU A 132 -15.03 6.57 -9.40
C LEU A 132 -16.03 5.98 -10.38
N LEU A 133 -15.84 4.73 -10.80
CA LEU A 133 -16.74 4.04 -11.74
C LEU A 133 -18.10 3.71 -11.13
N ALA A 134 -18.19 3.59 -9.80
CA ALA A 134 -19.46 3.38 -9.10
C ALA A 134 -20.27 4.68 -8.94
N HIS A 135 -19.63 5.86 -9.04
CA HIS A 135 -20.27 7.16 -8.82
C HIS A 135 -19.94 8.17 -9.94
N PRO A 136 -20.11 7.82 -11.22
CA PRO A 136 -19.66 8.64 -12.34
C PRO A 136 -20.35 10.00 -12.39
N GLU A 137 -21.64 10.06 -12.06
CA GLU A 137 -22.41 11.30 -12.05
C GLU A 137 -21.92 12.29 -10.99
N ARG A 138 -21.57 11.79 -9.80
CA ARG A 138 -21.06 12.62 -8.70
C ARG A 138 -19.75 13.32 -9.07
N TYR A 139 -18.87 12.63 -9.78
CA TYR A 139 -17.55 13.12 -10.17
C TYR A 139 -17.52 13.65 -11.60
N GLN A 140 -18.65 13.73 -12.26
CA GLN A 140 -18.78 14.21 -13.65
C GLN A 140 -17.86 13.43 -14.62
N ILE A 141 -17.68 12.14 -14.35
CA ILE A 141 -16.87 11.25 -15.18
C ILE A 141 -17.61 11.02 -16.50
N SER A 142 -17.03 11.46 -17.61
CA SER A 142 -17.58 11.22 -18.93
C SER A 142 -17.51 9.74 -19.33
N ALA A 143 -18.31 9.32 -20.30
CA ALA A 143 -18.25 7.95 -20.81
C ALA A 143 -16.85 7.58 -21.32
N ALA A 144 -16.17 8.52 -21.98
CA ALA A 144 -14.81 8.30 -22.48
C ALA A 144 -13.79 8.13 -21.33
N GLU A 145 -13.89 8.93 -20.27
CA GLU A 145 -13.04 8.78 -19.09
C GLU A 145 -13.34 7.47 -18.36
N ALA A 146 -14.60 7.08 -18.23
CA ALA A 146 -14.97 5.80 -17.63
C ALA A 146 -14.38 4.60 -18.40
N ASP A 147 -14.38 4.66 -19.72
CA ASP A 147 -13.76 3.63 -20.56
C ASP A 147 -12.22 3.63 -20.43
N ALA A 148 -11.61 4.81 -20.38
CA ALA A 148 -10.17 4.95 -20.12
C ALA A 148 -9.78 4.37 -18.74
N LEU A 149 -10.54 4.65 -17.69
CA LEU A 149 -10.36 4.11 -16.34
C LEU A 149 -10.47 2.58 -16.31
N ARG A 150 -11.46 2.00 -17.01
CA ARG A 150 -11.62 0.53 -17.10
C ARG A 150 -10.44 -0.11 -17.82
N GLN A 151 -10.00 0.47 -18.93
CA GLN A 151 -8.85 -0.04 -19.69
C GLN A 151 -7.55 0.08 -18.88
N TRP A 152 -7.33 1.22 -18.25
CA TRP A 152 -6.17 1.44 -17.41
C TRP A 152 -6.09 0.46 -16.23
N ARG A 153 -7.22 0.21 -15.56
CA ARG A 153 -7.32 -0.78 -14.49
C ARG A 153 -6.98 -2.18 -14.98
N LYS A 154 -7.52 -2.58 -16.13
CA LYS A 154 -7.23 -3.88 -16.76
C LYS A 154 -5.74 -4.05 -17.06
N ALA A 155 -5.09 -3.01 -17.60
CA ALA A 155 -3.67 -3.02 -17.88
C ALA A 155 -2.83 -3.15 -16.60
N MET A 156 -3.18 -2.44 -15.54
CA MET A 156 -2.53 -2.52 -14.24
C MET A 156 -2.63 -3.94 -13.64
N GLU A 157 -3.78 -4.58 -13.72
CA GLU A 157 -3.98 -5.96 -13.24
C GLU A 157 -3.20 -6.99 -14.07
N ALA A 158 -3.13 -6.81 -15.40
CA ALA A 158 -2.37 -7.69 -16.28
C ALA A 158 -0.86 -7.61 -15.97
N THR A 159 -0.33 -6.40 -15.75
CA THR A 159 1.07 -6.19 -15.36
C THR A 159 1.39 -6.87 -14.02
N ALA A 160 0.47 -6.82 -13.07
CA ALA A 160 0.64 -7.48 -11.77
C ALA A 160 0.73 -9.01 -11.88
N ARG A 161 -0.13 -9.61 -12.71
CA ARG A 161 -0.11 -11.07 -12.95
C ARG A 161 1.20 -11.53 -13.58
N ASN A 162 1.67 -10.80 -14.60
CA ASN A 162 2.94 -11.12 -15.26
C ASN A 162 4.12 -11.03 -14.30
N LYS A 163 4.12 -10.06 -13.38
CA LYS A 163 5.19 -9.90 -12.38
C LYS A 163 5.19 -11.05 -11.38
N SER A 164 4.04 -11.51 -10.90
CA SER A 164 3.95 -12.65 -9.98
C SER A 164 4.44 -13.94 -10.65
N THR A 165 4.07 -14.20 -11.89
CA THR A 165 4.52 -15.38 -12.65
C THR A 165 6.04 -15.39 -12.85
N ILE A 166 6.64 -14.24 -13.16
CA ILE A 166 8.11 -14.13 -13.32
C ILE A 166 8.82 -14.30 -11.98
N SER A 167 8.26 -13.80 -10.88
CA SER A 167 8.81 -13.99 -9.54
C SER A 167 8.80 -15.44 -9.12
N ASP A 168 7.70 -16.16 -9.38
CA ASP A 168 7.56 -17.58 -9.06
C ASP A 168 8.52 -18.45 -9.89
N LEU A 169 8.73 -18.11 -11.17
CA LEU A 169 9.71 -18.78 -12.03
C LEU A 169 11.17 -18.52 -11.60
N ARG A 170 11.48 -17.30 -11.14
CA ARG A 170 12.81 -16.98 -10.62
C ARG A 170 13.09 -17.60 -9.25
N GLY A 171 12.13 -17.62 -8.36
CA GLY A 171 12.25 -18.28 -7.05
C GLY A 171 12.58 -19.78 -7.16
N GLY A 172 12.01 -20.46 -8.15
CA GLY A 172 12.35 -21.86 -8.47
C GLY A 172 13.78 -22.05 -9.02
N ALA A 173 14.26 -21.10 -9.81
CA ALA A 173 15.61 -21.17 -10.40
C ALA A 173 16.71 -20.81 -9.39
N GLU A 174 16.46 -19.87 -8.49
CA GLU A 174 17.44 -19.50 -7.44
C GLU A 174 17.59 -20.59 -6.38
N GLN A 175 16.55 -21.34 -6.05
CA GLN A 175 16.66 -22.49 -5.16
C GLN A 175 17.43 -23.67 -5.78
N SER A 176 17.48 -23.77 -7.12
CA SER A 176 18.28 -24.78 -7.82
C SER A 176 19.74 -24.38 -8.03
N ALA A 177 20.10 -23.11 -7.87
CA ALA A 177 21.43 -22.58 -8.14
C ALA A 177 22.36 -22.51 -6.92
N VAL A 178 21.89 -22.87 -5.73
CA VAL A 178 22.75 -22.96 -4.53
C VAL A 178 23.22 -24.41 -4.36
N ILE A 179 23.87 -24.96 -5.38
CA ILE A 179 24.88 -25.99 -5.16
C ILE A 179 26.19 -25.22 -4.95
N LEU A 180 26.48 -24.89 -3.72
CA LEU A 180 27.82 -24.53 -3.29
C LEU A 180 28.69 -25.75 -3.48
N THR A 181 29.31 -25.86 -4.65
CA THR A 181 30.42 -26.76 -4.83
C THR A 181 31.52 -26.28 -3.90
N THR A 182 31.68 -26.98 -2.79
CA THR A 182 32.84 -26.90 -1.90
C THR A 182 34.06 -27.46 -2.62
N GLU A 183 34.41 -26.91 -3.77
CA GLU A 183 35.62 -27.31 -4.46
C GLU A 183 36.57 -26.11 -4.54
N ARG A 184 37.63 -26.28 -3.72
CA ARG A 184 38.97 -25.75 -3.89
C ARG A 184 39.16 -24.26 -3.69
N PHE A 185 39.18 -23.87 -2.43
CA PHE A 185 40.15 -22.87 -2.04
C PHE A 185 41.51 -23.58 -1.89
N VAL A 186 42.30 -23.60 -2.96
CA VAL A 186 43.72 -23.94 -2.87
C VAL A 186 44.44 -22.65 -2.48
N PRO A 187 45.01 -22.54 -1.25
CA PRO A 187 45.81 -21.37 -0.92
C PRO A 187 47.04 -21.42 -1.80
N SER A 188 47.22 -20.42 -2.66
CA SER A 188 48.49 -20.19 -3.36
C SER A 188 49.57 -20.00 -2.30
N GLN A 189 50.50 -20.94 -2.26
CA GLN A 189 51.69 -20.88 -1.41
C GLN A 189 52.44 -19.58 -1.71
N GLY A 190 52.39 -18.65 -0.75
CA GLY A 190 53.27 -17.49 -0.73
C GLY A 190 54.70 -17.95 -0.66
N ARG A 191 55.47 -17.63 -1.69
CA ARG A 191 56.91 -17.84 -1.76
C ARG A 191 57.56 -16.89 -0.78
N LEU A 192 58.00 -17.40 0.36
CA LEU A 192 58.88 -16.70 1.27
C LEU A 192 60.21 -16.43 0.54
N LEU A 193 60.51 -15.16 0.29
CA LEU A 193 61.85 -14.71 -0.06
C LEU A 193 62.66 -14.83 1.20
N GLY A 194 63.49 -15.91 1.23
CA GLY A 194 64.42 -16.15 2.27
C GLY A 194 65.68 -15.27 2.10
N ASP A 195 66.21 -14.98 3.22
CA ASP A 195 67.50 -14.35 3.53
C ASP A 195 68.59 -14.62 2.51
N ALA A 196 69.32 -13.56 2.16
CA ALA A 196 70.70 -13.65 1.71
C ALA A 196 71.54 -12.80 2.67
N ALA A 197 72.49 -13.47 3.29
CA ALA A 197 73.58 -13.00 4.16
C ALA A 197 74.45 -11.91 3.55
#